data_ceeb2a56e9cf9cd12cf5035eb98fd4ad
#
_entry.id   ceeb2a56e9cf9cd12cf5035eb98fd4ad
#
_cell.length_a   1.000
_cell.length_b   1.000
_cell.length_c   1.000
_cell.angle_alpha   90.00
_cell.angle_beta   90.00
_cell.angle_gamma   90.00
#
_symmetry.space_group_name_H-M   'P 1'
#
loop_
_entity.id
_entity.type
_entity.pdbx_description
1 polymer ?
#
loop_
_entity_poly.entity_id
_entity_poly.type
_entity_poly.pdbx_seq_one_letter_code
_entity_poly.pdbx_strand_id
1 'polypeptide(L)'
;MTKAGANVYVIMSRHATQFVTPLTFKTITKQKVTVGMFGDSQFIPHISLSDLADLVVVAPATANIIAKAAAGIADDMISTLLVSSTAPKLIVPAMNTNMYLNPITQDNMTKLRKYGFHFTEPDSGRMACGTVGVGRYPENEHIFTDIINIIGYKKSIFGGRKVLITLGGTREAIDPVRFIGNRSSGTMGFAFAECFIRRGANVTIIAANTDTIVRDSFCRRYPNVTIIDAESAAALKTAVYSEMPNNDILLMCAAVADYKPHYSDQKIKKSDGDMTIALSRTDDIIAGLPKDGSKLFIAFSAETQNVLDNAKGKLERKGVNYIVANQVCGEHNAMGGSQSELMLVTADGVTTIPYGDKIDNADKVLDLIDALESKNDKSECQSC
;
A
#
# COMPACT_ATOMS: atom_id res chain seq x y z
N MET A 1 10.73 -11.10 -7.49
CA MET A 1 10.91 -10.21 -8.64
C MET A 1 10.65 -10.92 -9.97
N THR A 2 11.45 -11.89 -10.41
CA THR A 2 11.23 -12.59 -11.70
C THR A 2 9.85 -13.23 -11.81
N LYS A 3 9.33 -13.87 -10.74
CA LYS A 3 7.95 -14.39 -10.69
C LYS A 3 6.86 -13.30 -10.79
N ALA A 4 7.20 -12.07 -10.45
CA ALA A 4 6.33 -10.90 -10.57
C ALA A 4 6.50 -10.14 -11.90
N GLY A 5 7.17 -10.74 -12.89
CA GLY A 5 7.32 -10.20 -14.24
C GLY A 5 8.46 -9.19 -14.42
N ALA A 6 9.30 -8.95 -13.40
CA ALA A 6 10.44 -8.04 -13.54
C ALA A 6 11.59 -8.66 -14.37
N ASN A 7 12.21 -7.86 -15.22
CA ASN A 7 13.47 -8.19 -15.88
C ASN A 7 14.63 -7.94 -14.89
N VAL A 8 15.21 -9.01 -14.36
CA VAL A 8 16.23 -8.92 -13.31
C VAL A 8 17.61 -9.21 -13.87
N TYR A 9 18.50 -8.21 -13.81
CA TYR A 9 19.91 -8.32 -14.14
C TYR A 9 20.73 -8.38 -12.86
N VAL A 10 21.59 -9.39 -12.71
CA VAL A 10 22.34 -9.63 -11.47
C VAL A 10 23.81 -9.29 -11.66
N ILE A 11 24.32 -8.47 -10.72
CA ILE A 11 25.74 -8.20 -10.56
C ILE A 11 26.19 -8.79 -9.24
N MET A 12 27.26 -9.55 -9.25
CA MET A 12 27.81 -10.16 -8.04
C MET A 12 29.22 -9.61 -7.75
N SER A 13 29.47 -9.30 -6.48
CA SER A 13 30.86 -9.08 -6.04
C SER A 13 31.65 -10.40 -6.07
N ARG A 14 32.98 -10.33 -6.15
CA ARG A 14 33.83 -11.50 -6.02
C ARG A 14 33.62 -12.24 -4.68
N HIS A 15 33.31 -11.54 -3.61
CA HIS A 15 32.99 -12.15 -2.33
C HIS A 15 31.63 -12.88 -2.36
N ALA A 16 30.62 -12.32 -3.04
CA ALA A 16 29.33 -12.97 -3.16
C ALA A 16 29.41 -14.33 -3.85
N THR A 17 30.34 -14.51 -4.80
CA THR A 17 30.52 -15.80 -5.49
C THR A 17 31.08 -16.92 -4.61
N GLN A 18 31.58 -16.60 -3.40
CA GLN A 18 31.99 -17.59 -2.40
C GLN A 18 30.80 -18.22 -1.66
N PHE A 19 29.65 -17.55 -1.68
CA PHE A 19 28.41 -18.02 -1.02
C PHE A 19 27.42 -18.65 -2.01
N VAL A 20 27.27 -18.06 -3.19
CA VAL A 20 26.35 -18.51 -4.23
C VAL A 20 27.02 -18.38 -5.60
N THR A 21 26.85 -19.38 -6.46
CA THR A 21 27.44 -19.35 -7.78
C THR A 21 26.65 -18.45 -8.75
N PRO A 22 27.30 -17.81 -9.74
CA PRO A 22 26.62 -17.07 -10.79
C PRO A 22 25.59 -17.91 -11.56
N LEU A 23 25.82 -19.21 -11.68
CA LEU A 23 24.93 -20.16 -12.34
C LEU A 23 23.53 -20.17 -11.72
N THR A 24 23.43 -20.07 -10.40
CA THR A 24 22.14 -20.02 -9.68
C THR A 24 21.29 -18.86 -10.18
N PHE A 25 21.84 -17.65 -10.19
CA PHE A 25 21.10 -16.47 -10.64
C PHE A 25 20.83 -16.47 -12.14
N LYS A 26 21.79 -16.94 -12.97
CA LYS A 26 21.58 -17.13 -14.41
C LYS A 26 20.39 -18.04 -14.70
N THR A 27 20.26 -19.13 -13.94
CA THR A 27 19.16 -20.09 -14.11
C THR A 27 17.80 -19.47 -13.75
N ILE A 28 17.75 -18.68 -12.66
CA ILE A 28 16.52 -18.06 -12.17
C ILE A 28 16.07 -16.89 -13.06
N THR A 29 17.01 -16.01 -13.41
CA THR A 29 16.68 -14.74 -14.14
C THR A 29 16.65 -14.93 -15.64
N LYS A 30 17.23 -16.01 -16.17
CA LYS A 30 17.48 -16.25 -17.61
C LYS A 30 18.41 -15.20 -18.25
N GLN A 31 19.05 -14.37 -17.43
CA GLN A 31 19.94 -13.28 -17.85
C GLN A 31 21.40 -13.60 -17.53
N LYS A 32 22.35 -12.95 -18.26
CA LYS A 32 23.77 -13.04 -17.95
C LYS A 32 24.06 -12.42 -16.58
N VAL A 33 24.83 -13.09 -15.76
CA VAL A 33 25.29 -12.57 -14.46
C VAL A 33 26.66 -11.90 -14.65
N THR A 34 26.80 -10.67 -14.18
CA THR A 34 28.07 -9.91 -14.26
C THR A 34 28.82 -10.05 -12.93
N VAL A 35 30.11 -10.45 -12.99
CA VAL A 35 30.94 -10.65 -11.78
C VAL A 35 32.12 -9.69 -11.72
N GLY A 36 32.51 -9.06 -12.78
CA GLY A 36 33.67 -8.17 -12.85
C GLY A 36 33.41 -6.97 -13.74
N MET A 37 34.32 -5.99 -13.65
CA MET A 37 34.25 -4.77 -14.46
C MET A 37 34.70 -5.01 -15.90
N PHE A 38 35.60 -5.97 -16.10
CA PHE A 38 36.19 -6.32 -17.39
C PHE A 38 35.81 -7.75 -17.76
N GLY A 39 35.26 -7.94 -18.94
CA GLY A 39 34.87 -9.24 -19.49
C GLY A 39 34.74 -9.14 -21.00
N ASP A 40 34.61 -10.29 -21.71
CA ASP A 40 34.52 -10.42 -23.16
C ASP A 40 33.20 -9.84 -23.75
N SER A 41 32.85 -8.62 -23.45
CA SER A 41 31.68 -7.97 -24.05
C SER A 41 32.09 -6.75 -24.87
N GLN A 42 31.52 -6.62 -26.07
CA GLN A 42 31.68 -5.46 -26.93
C GLN A 42 31.08 -4.17 -26.34
N PHE A 43 30.38 -4.26 -25.20
CA PHE A 43 29.74 -3.16 -24.51
C PHE A 43 30.34 -2.97 -23.10
N ILE A 44 30.37 -1.74 -22.63
CA ILE A 44 30.81 -1.37 -21.29
C ILE A 44 29.69 -1.72 -20.31
N PRO A 45 29.78 -2.82 -19.52
CA PRO A 45 28.65 -3.38 -18.80
C PRO A 45 27.99 -2.43 -17.80
N HIS A 46 28.79 -1.55 -17.14
CA HIS A 46 28.25 -0.63 -16.14
C HIS A 46 27.42 0.50 -16.79
N ILE A 47 27.75 0.94 -18.01
CA ILE A 47 26.96 1.97 -18.72
C ILE A 47 25.63 1.35 -19.18
N SER A 48 25.68 0.23 -19.93
CA SER A 48 24.46 -0.39 -20.45
C SER A 48 23.49 -0.84 -19.37
N LEU A 49 23.98 -1.33 -18.21
CA LEU A 49 23.12 -1.68 -17.08
C LEU A 49 22.60 -0.45 -16.31
N SER A 50 23.40 0.62 -16.27
CA SER A 50 22.98 1.90 -15.68
C SER A 50 21.80 2.52 -16.44
N ASP A 51 21.87 2.53 -17.78
CA ASP A 51 20.85 3.10 -18.65
C ASP A 51 19.56 2.27 -18.71
N LEU A 52 19.71 0.94 -18.54
CA LEU A 52 18.59 0.00 -18.57
C LEU A 52 17.80 -0.05 -17.25
N ALA A 53 18.42 0.36 -16.12
CA ALA A 53 17.84 0.16 -14.82
C ALA A 53 16.67 1.12 -14.50
N ASP A 54 15.50 0.57 -14.18
CA ASP A 54 14.41 1.30 -13.52
C ASP A 54 14.66 1.44 -12.01
N LEU A 55 15.42 0.53 -11.40
CA LEU A 55 15.82 0.51 -9.99
C LEU A 55 17.11 -0.30 -9.81
N VAL A 56 18.01 0.19 -8.99
CA VAL A 56 19.21 -0.54 -8.54
C VAL A 56 19.00 -1.01 -7.11
N VAL A 57 19.06 -2.33 -6.87
CA VAL A 57 18.92 -2.93 -5.52
C VAL A 57 20.22 -3.56 -5.09
N VAL A 58 20.76 -3.18 -3.93
CA VAL A 58 21.93 -3.81 -3.31
C VAL A 58 21.46 -4.66 -2.14
N ALA A 59 21.39 -5.98 -2.34
CA ALA A 59 20.83 -6.93 -1.39
C ALA A 59 21.64 -8.25 -1.35
N PRO A 60 22.29 -8.59 -0.25
CA PRO A 60 22.52 -7.77 0.94
C PRO A 60 23.59 -6.68 0.75
N ALA A 61 23.49 -5.58 1.53
CA ALA A 61 24.48 -4.52 1.58
C ALA A 61 25.29 -4.59 2.88
N THR A 62 26.60 -4.75 2.77
CA THR A 62 27.52 -4.71 3.90
C THR A 62 27.92 -3.25 4.22
N ALA A 63 28.47 -3.00 5.41
CA ALA A 63 29.03 -1.69 5.78
C ALA A 63 30.05 -1.18 4.75
N ASN A 64 30.82 -2.09 4.12
CA ASN A 64 31.80 -1.74 3.10
C ASN A 64 31.15 -1.09 1.85
N ILE A 65 30.10 -1.70 1.29
CA ILE A 65 29.46 -1.15 0.08
C ILE A 65 28.71 0.15 0.40
N ILE A 66 28.12 0.27 1.59
CA ILE A 66 27.50 1.50 2.09
C ILE A 66 28.51 2.62 2.19
N ALA A 67 29.69 2.35 2.78
CA ALA A 67 30.77 3.31 2.90
C ALA A 67 31.32 3.75 1.54
N LYS A 68 31.54 2.80 0.60
CA LYS A 68 31.96 3.12 -0.78
C LYS A 68 30.95 4.02 -1.48
N ALA A 69 29.66 3.68 -1.43
CA ALA A 69 28.62 4.50 -2.00
C ALA A 69 28.57 5.93 -1.42
N ALA A 70 28.69 6.05 -0.09
CA ALA A 70 28.69 7.33 0.61
C ALA A 70 29.93 8.20 0.31
N ALA A 71 31.06 7.56 -0.05
CA ALA A 71 32.29 8.22 -0.44
C ALA A 71 32.44 8.44 -1.97
N GLY A 72 31.53 7.89 -2.78
CA GLY A 72 31.60 7.96 -4.26
C GLY A 72 32.74 7.12 -4.84
N ILE A 73 33.17 6.05 -4.13
CA ILE A 73 34.22 5.14 -4.62
C ILE A 73 33.61 4.22 -5.68
N ALA A 74 34.29 4.12 -6.82
CA ALA A 74 33.86 3.34 -8.00
C ALA A 74 34.97 2.37 -8.46
N ASP A 75 35.44 1.50 -7.54
CA ASP A 75 36.56 0.61 -7.74
C ASP A 75 36.15 -0.83 -8.12
N ASP A 76 34.84 -1.13 -8.09
CA ASP A 76 34.26 -2.41 -8.52
C ASP A 76 32.94 -2.16 -9.30
N MET A 77 32.42 -3.23 -9.92
CA MET A 77 31.24 -3.14 -10.78
C MET A 77 29.99 -2.61 -10.05
N ILE A 78 29.81 -2.99 -8.75
CA ILE A 78 28.64 -2.57 -7.96
C ILE A 78 28.78 -1.10 -7.59
N SER A 79 29.92 -0.69 -7.04
CA SER A 79 30.18 0.69 -6.66
C SER A 79 30.17 1.63 -7.86
N THR A 80 30.67 1.20 -9.01
CA THR A 80 30.59 1.96 -10.25
C THR A 80 29.14 2.15 -10.70
N LEU A 81 28.31 1.10 -10.68
CA LEU A 81 26.89 1.23 -11.04
C LEU A 81 26.14 2.19 -10.09
N LEU A 82 26.44 2.16 -8.79
CA LEU A 82 25.80 3.07 -7.82
C LEU A 82 26.10 4.55 -8.11
N VAL A 83 27.29 4.84 -8.67
CA VAL A 83 27.69 6.20 -9.04
C VAL A 83 27.17 6.59 -10.43
N SER A 84 27.16 5.67 -11.41
CA SER A 84 26.80 5.97 -12.80
C SER A 84 25.30 5.98 -13.05
N SER A 85 24.50 5.19 -12.33
CA SER A 85 23.07 5.08 -12.57
C SER A 85 22.28 6.28 -12.05
N THR A 86 21.34 6.79 -12.85
CA THR A 86 20.34 7.79 -12.43
C THR A 86 19.09 7.16 -11.82
N ALA A 87 18.90 5.85 -11.98
CA ALA A 87 17.77 5.13 -11.37
C ALA A 87 17.77 5.26 -9.84
N PRO A 88 16.62 5.17 -9.17
CA PRO A 88 16.55 5.05 -7.72
C PRO A 88 17.40 3.89 -7.20
N LYS A 89 17.88 4.02 -5.99
CA LYS A 89 18.73 3.00 -5.38
C LYS A 89 18.10 2.53 -4.07
N LEU A 90 17.91 1.22 -3.92
CA LEU A 90 17.48 0.58 -2.68
C LEU A 90 18.65 -0.20 -2.08
N ILE A 91 18.99 0.12 -0.85
CA ILE A 91 20.02 -0.55 -0.08
C ILE A 91 19.37 -1.41 0.98
N VAL A 92 19.77 -2.67 1.05
CA VAL A 92 19.26 -3.65 2.04
C VAL A 92 20.40 -4.05 2.98
N PRO A 93 20.58 -3.35 4.12
CA PRO A 93 21.68 -3.61 5.04
C PRO A 93 21.56 -5.01 5.66
N ALA A 94 22.70 -5.72 5.74
CA ALA A 94 22.82 -6.94 6.52
C ALA A 94 24.23 -7.05 7.07
N MET A 95 24.36 -6.95 8.39
CA MET A 95 25.65 -6.97 9.09
C MET A 95 25.47 -7.24 10.59
N ASN A 96 26.57 -7.52 11.29
CA ASN A 96 26.55 -7.62 12.75
C ASN A 96 25.98 -6.34 13.40
N THR A 97 25.29 -6.48 14.54
CA THR A 97 24.66 -5.37 15.28
C THR A 97 25.62 -4.22 15.57
N ASN A 98 26.85 -4.52 16.03
CA ASN A 98 27.83 -3.49 16.33
C ASN A 98 28.27 -2.74 15.07
N MET A 99 28.35 -3.41 13.92
CA MET A 99 28.64 -2.77 12.64
C MET A 99 27.47 -1.88 12.19
N TYR A 100 26.25 -2.36 12.37
CA TYR A 100 25.06 -1.59 11.99
C TYR A 100 24.89 -0.35 12.86
N LEU A 101 25.02 -0.49 14.19
CA LEU A 101 24.90 0.62 15.14
C LEU A 101 26.14 1.51 15.21
N ASN A 102 27.22 1.16 14.50
CA ASN A 102 28.42 2.00 14.47
C ASN A 102 28.10 3.39 13.93
N PRO A 103 28.50 4.48 14.65
CA PRO A 103 28.21 5.85 14.21
C PRO A 103 28.61 6.15 12.77
N ILE A 104 29.77 5.66 12.32
CA ILE A 104 30.26 5.86 10.95
C ILE A 104 29.31 5.19 9.93
N THR A 105 28.80 3.99 10.24
CA THR A 105 27.83 3.30 9.38
C THR A 105 26.52 4.09 9.31
N GLN A 106 26.02 4.57 10.47
CA GLN A 106 24.78 5.36 10.55
C GLN A 106 24.92 6.72 9.84
N ASP A 107 26.08 7.38 9.95
CA ASP A 107 26.38 8.63 9.25
C ASP A 107 26.39 8.41 7.72
N ASN A 108 27.03 7.32 7.25
CA ASN A 108 27.04 6.96 5.83
C ASN A 108 25.62 6.70 5.30
N MET A 109 24.79 5.98 6.05
CA MET A 109 23.39 5.72 5.69
C MET A 109 22.58 7.03 5.65
N THR A 110 22.75 7.89 6.65
CA THR A 110 22.11 9.20 6.73
C THR A 110 22.48 10.09 5.54
N LYS A 111 23.79 10.10 5.19
CA LYS A 111 24.31 10.83 4.03
C LYS A 111 23.67 10.31 2.73
N LEU A 112 23.60 8.99 2.55
CA LEU A 112 22.99 8.39 1.35
C LEU A 112 21.47 8.67 1.26
N ARG A 113 20.74 8.67 2.38
CA ARG A 113 19.33 9.07 2.40
C ARG A 113 19.14 10.51 1.90
N LYS A 114 20.03 11.45 2.28
CA LYS A 114 20.02 12.83 1.77
C LYS A 114 20.24 12.93 0.26
N TYR A 115 20.94 11.95 -0.33
CA TYR A 115 21.16 11.85 -1.77
C TYR A 115 20.08 11.01 -2.50
N GLY A 116 18.96 10.69 -1.83
CA GLY A 116 17.84 9.99 -2.45
C GLY A 116 17.97 8.47 -2.52
N PHE A 117 18.91 7.88 -1.74
CA PHE A 117 18.96 6.43 -1.58
C PHE A 117 17.87 5.97 -0.60
N HIS A 118 17.17 4.92 -0.96
CA HIS A 118 16.20 4.24 -0.12
C HIS A 118 16.87 3.11 0.67
N PHE A 119 16.30 2.76 1.81
CA PHE A 119 16.81 1.70 2.66
C PHE A 119 15.65 0.82 3.13
N THR A 120 15.79 -0.50 3.00
CA THR A 120 14.98 -1.44 3.78
C THR A 120 15.62 -1.60 5.16
N GLU A 121 14.87 -1.35 6.21
CA GLU A 121 15.41 -1.50 7.58
C GLU A 121 15.68 -2.98 7.88
N PRO A 122 16.85 -3.30 8.48
CA PRO A 122 17.16 -4.68 8.82
C PRO A 122 16.29 -5.20 9.96
N ASP A 123 16.00 -6.49 9.94
CA ASP A 123 15.26 -7.15 11.00
C ASP A 123 16.11 -7.30 12.27
N SER A 124 15.40 -7.47 13.39
CA SER A 124 15.99 -7.87 14.66
C SER A 124 15.86 -9.36 14.86
N GLY A 125 16.92 -10.02 15.36
CA GLY A 125 16.88 -11.45 15.61
C GLY A 125 18.24 -12.05 15.86
N ARG A 126 18.29 -13.41 15.91
CA ARG A 126 19.53 -14.15 16.05
C ARG A 126 20.30 -14.16 14.72
N MET A 127 21.54 -13.74 14.75
CA MET A 127 22.44 -13.71 13.60
C MET A 127 23.34 -14.95 13.55
N ALA A 128 23.98 -15.19 12.41
CA ALA A 128 24.89 -16.32 12.21
C ALA A 128 26.08 -16.34 13.18
N CYS A 129 26.50 -15.18 13.68
CA CYS A 129 27.53 -15.05 14.72
C CYS A 129 27.04 -15.38 16.14
N GLY A 130 25.77 -15.75 16.32
CA GLY A 130 25.16 -16.11 17.61
C GLY A 130 24.61 -14.94 18.42
N THR A 131 24.90 -13.69 18.06
CA THR A 131 24.37 -12.52 18.74
C THR A 131 22.91 -12.26 18.35
N VAL A 132 22.13 -11.67 19.26
CA VAL A 132 20.75 -11.24 19.02
C VAL A 132 20.71 -9.71 18.99
N GLY A 133 20.13 -9.15 17.95
CA GLY A 133 20.00 -7.69 17.78
C GLY A 133 19.60 -7.30 16.38
N VAL A 134 19.60 -5.99 16.09
CA VAL A 134 19.32 -5.41 14.78
C VAL A 134 20.49 -5.65 13.83
N GLY A 135 20.20 -5.86 12.54
CA GLY A 135 21.22 -6.06 11.51
C GLY A 135 21.06 -7.35 10.69
N ARG A 136 20.05 -8.17 11.02
CA ARG A 136 19.68 -9.34 10.25
C ARG A 136 19.09 -8.92 8.90
N TYR A 137 19.38 -9.69 7.84
CA TYR A 137 18.76 -9.50 6.53
C TYR A 137 17.23 -9.60 6.66
N PRO A 138 16.47 -8.61 6.18
CA PRO A 138 15.01 -8.56 6.33
C PRO A 138 14.33 -9.65 5.50
N GLU A 139 13.09 -9.95 5.84
CA GLU A 139 12.29 -10.91 5.06
C GLU A 139 12.08 -10.37 3.64
N ASN A 140 12.02 -11.30 2.67
CA ASN A 140 11.93 -10.94 1.25
C ASN A 140 10.70 -10.09 0.91
N GLU A 141 9.61 -10.29 1.65
CA GLU A 141 8.35 -9.56 1.50
C GLU A 141 8.53 -8.07 1.80
N HIS A 142 9.33 -7.69 2.81
CA HIS A 142 9.63 -6.30 3.12
C HIS A 142 10.43 -5.64 1.99
N ILE A 143 11.47 -6.33 1.50
CA ILE A 143 12.28 -5.83 0.38
C ILE A 143 11.43 -5.66 -0.87
N PHE A 144 10.56 -6.63 -1.16
CA PHE A 144 9.67 -6.57 -2.33
C PHE A 144 8.69 -5.41 -2.23
N THR A 145 8.13 -5.16 -1.05
CA THR A 145 7.26 -4.02 -0.78
C THR A 145 7.98 -2.70 -1.05
N ASP A 146 9.21 -2.53 -0.56
CA ASP A 146 9.99 -1.31 -0.78
C ASP A 146 10.32 -1.11 -2.28
N ILE A 147 10.66 -2.19 -2.99
CA ILE A 147 10.88 -2.16 -4.44
C ILE A 147 9.63 -1.64 -5.17
N ILE A 148 8.46 -2.20 -4.87
CA ILE A 148 7.21 -1.79 -5.49
C ILE A 148 6.89 -0.33 -5.18
N ASN A 149 7.08 0.09 -3.92
CA ASN A 149 6.87 1.48 -3.51
C ASN A 149 7.76 2.45 -4.30
N ILE A 150 9.04 2.11 -4.50
CA ILE A 150 9.99 2.97 -5.20
C ILE A 150 9.67 3.04 -6.70
N ILE A 151 9.37 1.90 -7.33
CA ILE A 151 9.04 1.85 -8.76
C ILE A 151 7.68 2.51 -9.03
N GLY A 152 6.69 2.24 -8.18
CA GLY A 152 5.35 2.80 -8.27
C GLY A 152 5.33 4.31 -8.12
N TYR A 153 6.10 4.86 -7.17
CA TYR A 153 6.16 6.31 -6.88
C TYR A 153 6.41 7.18 -8.11
N LYS A 154 7.21 6.73 -9.08
CA LYS A 154 7.55 7.52 -10.28
C LYS A 154 6.49 7.53 -11.38
N LYS A 155 5.50 6.64 -11.33
CA LYS A 155 4.55 6.39 -12.44
C LYS A 155 3.09 6.66 -12.10
N SER A 156 2.75 6.87 -10.83
CA SER A 156 1.36 7.03 -10.37
C SER A 156 1.03 8.45 -9.97
N ILE A 157 -0.19 8.92 -10.33
CA ILE A 157 -0.76 10.19 -9.87
C ILE A 157 -0.91 10.24 -8.34
N PHE A 158 -0.92 9.08 -7.68
CA PHE A 158 -1.07 8.96 -6.23
C PHE A 158 0.23 9.25 -5.46
N GLY A 159 1.39 9.25 -6.15
CA GLY A 159 2.70 9.49 -5.53
C GLY A 159 2.76 10.83 -4.79
N GLY A 160 3.10 10.79 -3.51
CA GLY A 160 3.17 11.97 -2.63
C GLY A 160 1.85 12.52 -2.16
N ARG A 161 0.69 12.10 -2.73
CA ARG A 161 -0.63 12.57 -2.31
C ARG A 161 -1.04 11.98 -0.95
N LYS A 162 -1.83 12.72 -0.21
CA LYS A 162 -2.38 12.31 1.08
C LYS A 162 -3.74 11.66 0.88
N VAL A 163 -3.87 10.41 1.32
CA VAL A 163 -5.07 9.58 1.12
C VAL A 163 -5.69 9.23 2.47
N LEU A 164 -6.94 9.60 2.65
CA LEU A 164 -7.76 9.20 3.79
C LEU A 164 -8.62 8.02 3.40
N ILE A 165 -8.51 6.92 4.16
CA ILE A 165 -9.27 5.70 3.89
C ILE A 165 -10.13 5.37 5.11
N THR A 166 -11.44 5.18 4.92
CA THR A 166 -12.29 4.59 5.95
C THR A 166 -12.47 3.10 5.69
N LEU A 167 -12.45 2.26 6.72
CA LEU A 167 -12.60 0.82 6.58
C LEU A 167 -13.24 0.16 7.82
N GLY A 168 -13.64 -1.10 7.68
CA GLY A 168 -14.34 -1.84 8.74
C GLY A 168 -15.85 -1.60 8.73
N GLY A 169 -16.54 -2.07 9.76
CA GLY A 169 -17.98 -1.90 9.94
C GLY A 169 -18.31 -1.12 11.20
N THR A 170 -19.16 -0.11 11.11
CA THR A 170 -19.58 0.61 12.31
C THR A 170 -20.46 -0.27 13.21
N ARG A 171 -20.41 0.02 14.51
CA ARG A 171 -21.25 -0.58 15.54
C ARG A 171 -22.03 0.51 16.26
N GLU A 172 -23.33 0.37 16.25
CA GLU A 172 -24.24 1.31 16.89
C GLU A 172 -24.76 0.68 18.19
N ALA A 173 -24.33 1.19 19.33
CA ALA A 173 -24.64 0.62 20.62
C ALA A 173 -26.15 0.70 20.94
N ILE A 174 -26.74 -0.41 21.37
CA ILE A 174 -28.09 -0.49 21.91
C ILE A 174 -28.04 -0.17 23.41
N ASP A 175 -27.07 -0.77 24.10
CA ASP A 175 -26.80 -0.60 25.54
C ASP A 175 -25.29 -0.86 25.76
N PRO A 176 -24.76 -0.79 27.00
CA PRO A 176 -23.33 -1.04 27.24
C PRO A 176 -22.81 -2.43 26.83
N VAL A 177 -23.69 -3.36 26.45
CA VAL A 177 -23.31 -4.75 26.14
C VAL A 177 -23.59 -5.14 24.69
N ARG A 178 -24.63 -4.57 24.07
CA ARG A 178 -25.12 -4.99 22.75
C ARG A 178 -25.07 -3.85 21.75
N PHE A 179 -24.87 -4.22 20.50
CA PHE A 179 -24.82 -3.30 19.36
C PHE A 179 -25.48 -3.91 18.12
N ILE A 180 -25.83 -3.05 17.18
CA ILE A 180 -26.16 -3.38 15.79
C ILE A 180 -24.97 -2.96 14.93
N GLY A 181 -24.55 -3.77 13.96
CA GLY A 181 -23.41 -3.45 13.12
C GLY A 181 -23.36 -4.25 11.84
N ASN A 182 -22.48 -3.84 10.93
CA ASN A 182 -22.27 -4.47 9.64
C ASN A 182 -21.19 -5.55 9.71
N ARG A 183 -21.33 -6.59 8.85
CA ARG A 183 -20.38 -7.72 8.77
C ARG A 183 -19.13 -7.40 7.96
N SER A 184 -18.53 -6.24 8.15
CA SER A 184 -17.29 -5.86 7.44
C SER A 184 -16.07 -6.18 8.30
N SER A 185 -15.10 -6.90 7.72
CA SER A 185 -13.80 -7.20 8.35
C SER A 185 -12.74 -6.11 8.12
N GLY A 186 -12.99 -5.17 7.22
CA GLY A 186 -12.02 -4.15 6.81
C GLY A 186 -11.01 -4.63 5.76
N THR A 187 -10.99 -5.91 5.40
CA THR A 187 -9.98 -6.51 4.50
C THR A 187 -9.83 -5.76 3.17
N MET A 188 -10.94 -5.36 2.54
CA MET A 188 -10.88 -4.60 1.28
C MET A 188 -10.24 -3.24 1.45
N GLY A 189 -10.59 -2.51 2.52
CA GLY A 189 -9.99 -1.21 2.83
C GLY A 189 -8.48 -1.30 3.10
N PHE A 190 -8.03 -2.34 3.81
CA PHE A 190 -6.59 -2.60 3.98
C PHE A 190 -5.90 -2.97 2.67
N ALA A 191 -6.55 -3.71 1.75
CA ALA A 191 -6.01 -3.99 0.42
C ALA A 191 -5.80 -2.69 -0.39
N PHE A 192 -6.78 -1.78 -0.39
CA PHE A 192 -6.62 -0.46 -1.01
C PHE A 192 -5.53 0.38 -0.34
N ALA A 193 -5.46 0.37 1.00
CA ALA A 193 -4.41 1.09 1.73
C ALA A 193 -3.02 0.61 1.29
N GLU A 194 -2.82 -0.70 1.20
CA GLU A 194 -1.57 -1.28 0.69
C GLU A 194 -1.27 -0.85 -0.74
N CYS A 195 -2.27 -0.88 -1.64
CA CYS A 195 -2.09 -0.49 -3.04
C CYS A 195 -1.79 1.02 -3.20
N PHE A 196 -2.36 1.90 -2.38
CA PHE A 196 -2.01 3.32 -2.34
C PHE A 196 -0.59 3.55 -1.83
N ILE A 197 -0.19 2.85 -0.74
CA ILE A 197 1.17 2.93 -0.19
C ILE A 197 2.20 2.48 -1.24
N ARG A 198 1.92 1.37 -1.95
CA ARG A 198 2.78 0.86 -3.04
C ARG A 198 2.94 1.85 -4.20
N ARG A 199 1.99 2.78 -4.37
CA ARG A 199 2.03 3.88 -5.33
C ARG A 199 2.63 5.17 -4.76
N GLY A 200 3.20 5.10 -3.54
CA GLY A 200 3.87 6.22 -2.88
C GLY A 200 2.95 7.25 -2.24
N ALA A 201 1.70 6.91 -2.00
CA ALA A 201 0.77 7.77 -1.27
C ALA A 201 1.03 7.77 0.24
N ASN A 202 0.75 8.90 0.88
CA ASN A 202 0.74 9.01 2.34
C ASN A 202 -0.66 8.66 2.86
N VAL A 203 -0.80 7.50 3.48
CA VAL A 203 -2.10 6.95 3.86
C VAL A 203 -2.40 7.19 5.34
N THR A 204 -3.59 7.74 5.63
CA THR A 204 -4.22 7.77 6.95
C THR A 204 -5.48 6.91 6.91
N ILE A 205 -5.66 6.05 7.90
CA ILE A 205 -6.79 5.14 8.00
C ILE A 205 -7.70 5.56 9.15
N ILE A 206 -9.01 5.65 8.90
CA ILE A 206 -10.02 5.68 9.95
C ILE A 206 -10.68 4.30 9.99
N ALA A 207 -10.38 3.55 11.04
CA ALA A 207 -10.84 2.19 11.22
C ALA A 207 -12.09 2.16 12.12
N ALA A 208 -13.20 1.67 11.58
CA ALA A 208 -14.32 1.20 12.39
C ALA A 208 -13.93 -0.16 13.00
N ASN A 209 -14.88 -1.05 13.24
CA ASN A 209 -14.52 -2.35 13.78
C ASN A 209 -13.95 -3.24 12.68
N THR A 210 -12.74 -3.74 12.87
CA THR A 210 -12.00 -4.55 11.92
C THR A 210 -11.64 -5.91 12.50
N ASP A 211 -11.34 -6.86 11.62
CA ASP A 211 -10.71 -8.12 12.03
C ASP A 211 -9.31 -7.85 12.59
N THR A 212 -9.04 -8.33 13.80
CA THR A 212 -7.77 -8.07 14.52
C THR A 212 -6.58 -8.70 13.84
N ILE A 213 -6.73 -9.90 13.26
CA ILE A 213 -5.64 -10.61 12.55
C ILE A 213 -5.23 -9.82 11.31
N VAL A 214 -6.22 -9.35 10.54
CA VAL A 214 -5.98 -8.55 9.33
C VAL A 214 -5.30 -7.23 9.69
N ARG A 215 -5.80 -6.53 10.72
CA ARG A 215 -5.23 -5.27 11.21
C ARG A 215 -3.80 -5.45 11.69
N ASP A 216 -3.54 -6.44 12.54
CA ASP A 216 -2.20 -6.70 13.08
C ASP A 216 -1.19 -7.07 12.00
N SER A 217 -1.63 -7.86 11.00
CA SER A 217 -0.80 -8.18 9.84
C SER A 217 -0.44 -6.93 9.04
N PHE A 218 -1.41 -6.04 8.82
CA PHE A 218 -1.19 -4.77 8.11
C PHE A 218 -0.25 -3.85 8.90
N CYS A 219 -0.49 -3.66 10.22
CA CYS A 219 0.34 -2.79 11.07
C CYS A 219 1.79 -3.27 11.17
N ARG A 220 2.03 -4.58 11.21
CA ARG A 220 3.40 -5.13 11.16
C ARG A 220 4.12 -4.80 9.86
N ARG A 221 3.39 -4.78 8.74
CA ARG A 221 3.95 -4.51 7.41
C ARG A 221 4.15 -3.02 7.16
N TYR A 222 3.26 -2.19 7.72
CA TYR A 222 3.24 -0.73 7.52
C TYR A 222 3.19 0.01 8.87
N PRO A 223 4.25 -0.03 9.70
CA PRO A 223 4.23 0.49 11.07
C PRO A 223 4.09 2.03 11.15
N ASN A 224 4.36 2.73 10.07
CA ASN A 224 4.30 4.19 10.01
C ASN A 224 2.95 4.75 9.55
N VAL A 225 1.97 3.89 9.24
CA VAL A 225 0.63 4.32 8.84
C VAL A 225 -0.16 4.75 10.07
N THR A 226 -0.73 5.95 10.01
CA THR A 226 -1.62 6.45 11.07
C THR A 226 -2.98 5.76 10.97
N ILE A 227 -3.43 5.16 12.08
CA ILE A 227 -4.76 4.56 12.20
C ILE A 227 -5.52 5.23 13.33
N ILE A 228 -6.70 5.77 13.01
CA ILE A 228 -7.63 6.42 13.93
C ILE A 228 -8.83 5.49 14.13
N ASP A 229 -9.13 5.12 15.35
CA ASP A 229 -10.27 4.26 15.67
C ASP A 229 -11.57 5.08 15.75
N ALA A 230 -12.64 4.56 15.11
CA ALA A 230 -13.96 5.21 15.09
C ALA A 230 -15.07 4.14 15.09
N GLU A 231 -15.57 3.77 16.28
CA GLU A 231 -16.47 2.64 16.45
C GLU A 231 -17.83 2.84 15.80
N SER A 232 -18.44 4.03 15.94
CA SER A 232 -19.80 4.33 15.45
C SER A 232 -19.79 5.21 14.20
N ALA A 233 -20.92 5.28 13.50
CA ALA A 233 -21.11 6.19 12.36
C ALA A 233 -20.84 7.66 12.74
N ALA A 234 -21.25 8.08 13.95
CA ALA A 234 -21.01 9.42 14.44
C ALA A 234 -19.52 9.71 14.69
N ALA A 235 -18.78 8.75 15.31
CA ALA A 235 -17.36 8.86 15.52
C ALA A 235 -16.60 8.89 14.18
N LEU A 236 -17.00 8.01 13.24
CA LEU A 236 -16.44 7.98 11.88
C LEU A 236 -16.64 9.31 11.14
N LYS A 237 -17.85 9.88 11.21
CA LYS A 237 -18.14 11.20 10.66
C LYS A 237 -17.20 12.26 11.23
N THR A 238 -17.08 12.35 12.55
CA THR A 238 -16.21 13.32 13.24
C THR A 238 -14.77 13.19 12.78
N ALA A 239 -14.24 11.98 12.74
CA ALA A 239 -12.87 11.71 12.30
C ALA A 239 -12.65 12.07 10.82
N VAL A 240 -13.58 11.71 9.92
CA VAL A 240 -13.49 12.07 8.49
C VAL A 240 -13.48 13.60 8.31
N TYR A 241 -14.36 14.32 9.00
CA TYR A 241 -14.43 15.78 8.88
C TYR A 241 -13.20 16.49 9.46
N SER A 242 -12.58 15.92 10.50
CA SER A 242 -11.33 16.44 11.06
C SER A 242 -10.14 16.23 10.12
N GLU A 243 -10.05 15.06 9.48
CA GLU A 243 -8.89 14.68 8.68
C GLU A 243 -8.98 15.13 7.22
N MET A 244 -10.18 15.23 6.65
CA MET A 244 -10.38 15.55 5.23
C MET A 244 -9.75 16.86 4.77
N PRO A 245 -9.70 17.95 5.55
CA PRO A 245 -9.01 19.17 5.15
C PRO A 245 -7.55 18.97 4.77
N ASN A 246 -6.87 18.04 5.43
CA ASN A 246 -5.45 17.75 5.26
C ASN A 246 -5.16 16.63 4.24
N ASN A 247 -6.19 16.08 3.59
CA ASN A 247 -6.06 14.97 2.64
C ASN A 247 -6.56 15.35 1.26
N ASP A 248 -5.94 14.80 0.22
CA ASP A 248 -6.24 15.09 -1.19
C ASP A 248 -7.27 14.12 -1.76
N ILE A 249 -7.32 12.91 -1.20
CA ILE A 249 -8.16 11.82 -1.68
C ILE A 249 -8.91 11.21 -0.49
N LEU A 250 -10.20 10.92 -0.67
CA LEU A 250 -11.00 10.14 0.27
C LEU A 250 -11.48 8.86 -0.38
N LEU A 251 -11.12 7.72 0.22
CA LEU A 251 -11.73 6.42 -0.09
C LEU A 251 -12.68 6.01 1.04
N MET A 252 -13.99 6.08 0.80
CA MET A 252 -15.02 5.63 1.73
C MET A 252 -15.31 4.13 1.54
N CYS A 253 -14.53 3.25 2.19
CA CYS A 253 -14.66 1.80 2.11
C CYS A 253 -15.32 1.19 3.38
N ALA A 254 -15.54 1.97 4.43
CA ALA A 254 -16.22 1.51 5.62
C ALA A 254 -17.69 1.15 5.35
N ALA A 255 -18.16 0.07 5.91
CA ALA A 255 -19.57 -0.28 5.95
C ALA A 255 -20.25 0.48 7.09
N VAL A 256 -20.76 1.67 6.78
CA VAL A 256 -21.42 2.55 7.75
C VAL A 256 -22.88 2.09 7.94
N ALA A 257 -23.34 2.01 9.16
CA ALA A 257 -24.74 1.69 9.46
C ALA A 257 -25.66 2.85 9.04
N ASP A 258 -26.69 2.58 8.25
CA ASP A 258 -27.69 3.57 7.81
C ASP A 258 -28.66 3.94 8.94
N TYR A 259 -28.74 3.12 9.98
CA TYR A 259 -29.62 3.28 11.13
C TYR A 259 -28.89 3.01 12.43
N LYS A 260 -29.26 3.75 13.48
CA LYS A 260 -28.77 3.56 14.85
C LYS A 260 -29.93 3.42 15.84
N PRO A 261 -29.81 2.58 16.90
CA PRO A 261 -30.79 2.51 17.96
C PRO A 261 -30.73 3.73 18.86
N HIS A 262 -31.80 3.94 19.64
CA HIS A 262 -31.77 4.82 20.79
C HIS A 262 -30.98 4.11 21.91
N TYR A 263 -29.86 4.72 22.34
CA TYR A 263 -28.99 4.16 23.36
C TYR A 263 -29.64 4.13 24.73
N SER A 264 -29.50 3.01 25.44
CA SER A 264 -29.89 2.84 26.85
C SER A 264 -28.63 2.82 27.72
N ASP A 265 -28.57 3.69 28.75
CA ASP A 265 -27.44 3.79 29.67
C ASP A 265 -27.24 2.52 30.51
N GLN A 266 -28.26 1.68 30.60
CA GLN A 266 -28.23 0.42 31.34
C GLN A 266 -28.54 -0.76 30.44
N LYS A 267 -27.91 -1.90 30.74
CA LYS A 267 -28.22 -3.16 30.07
C LYS A 267 -29.71 -3.47 30.15
N ILE A 268 -30.36 -3.56 28.99
CA ILE A 268 -31.78 -3.92 28.90
C ILE A 268 -31.94 -5.36 29.38
N LYS A 269 -32.71 -5.54 30.44
CA LYS A 269 -32.97 -6.86 31.05
C LYS A 269 -33.99 -7.64 30.21
N LYS A 270 -33.88 -8.97 30.25
CA LYS A 270 -34.86 -9.87 29.63
C LYS A 270 -36.23 -9.67 30.27
N SER A 271 -37.28 -9.54 29.46
CA SER A 271 -38.70 -9.52 29.84
C SER A 271 -39.39 -10.75 29.24
N ASP A 272 -40.65 -10.99 29.68
CA ASP A 272 -41.44 -12.15 29.27
C ASP A 272 -42.05 -12.04 27.86
N GLY A 273 -41.58 -11.10 27.03
CA GLY A 273 -42.07 -10.90 25.68
C GLY A 273 -40.98 -10.54 24.69
N ASP A 274 -41.34 -10.36 23.41
CA ASP A 274 -40.45 -9.90 22.35
C ASP A 274 -40.00 -8.48 22.59
N MET A 275 -38.76 -8.17 22.16
CA MET A 275 -38.19 -6.83 22.25
C MET A 275 -38.22 -6.16 20.88
N THR A 276 -38.79 -4.97 20.82
CA THR A 276 -38.70 -4.10 19.62
C THR A 276 -37.66 -3.00 19.84
N ILE A 277 -36.80 -2.79 18.85
CA ILE A 277 -35.78 -1.73 18.87
C ILE A 277 -36.18 -0.66 17.84
N ALA A 278 -36.42 0.55 18.29
CA ALA A 278 -36.62 1.68 17.41
C ALA A 278 -35.29 2.17 16.87
N LEU A 279 -35.25 2.41 15.54
CA LEU A 279 -34.05 2.86 14.85
C LEU A 279 -34.27 4.24 14.24
N SER A 280 -33.31 5.12 14.37
CA SER A 280 -33.23 6.42 13.67
C SER A 280 -32.15 6.39 12.59
N ARG A 281 -32.29 7.20 11.55
CA ARG A 281 -31.30 7.30 10.46
C ARG A 281 -29.99 7.90 10.98
N THR A 282 -28.88 7.44 10.42
CA THR A 282 -27.56 8.06 10.56
C THR A 282 -27.34 9.10 9.49
N ASP A 283 -26.32 9.94 9.66
CA ASP A 283 -25.96 10.96 8.68
C ASP A 283 -25.19 10.35 7.50
N ASP A 284 -25.43 10.87 6.28
CA ASP A 284 -24.58 10.56 5.13
C ASP A 284 -23.28 11.36 5.21
N ILE A 285 -22.18 10.69 5.54
CA ILE A 285 -20.88 11.33 5.81
C ILE A 285 -20.35 12.02 4.55
N ILE A 286 -20.38 11.34 3.39
CA ILE A 286 -19.76 11.83 2.18
C ILE A 286 -20.60 12.94 1.51
N ALA A 287 -21.93 12.93 1.69
CA ALA A 287 -22.81 13.93 1.11
C ALA A 287 -22.58 15.33 1.70
N GLY A 288 -22.17 15.41 2.96
CA GLY A 288 -21.94 16.68 3.65
C GLY A 288 -20.52 17.25 3.50
N LEU A 289 -19.60 16.58 2.77
CA LEU A 289 -18.26 17.10 2.52
C LEU A 289 -18.26 18.11 1.37
N PRO A 290 -17.43 19.19 1.44
CA PRO A 290 -17.27 20.12 0.33
C PRO A 290 -16.72 19.42 -0.92
N LYS A 291 -17.32 19.71 -2.09
CA LYS A 291 -16.94 19.14 -3.39
C LYS A 291 -16.64 20.26 -4.37
N ASP A 292 -15.52 20.94 -4.14
CA ASP A 292 -15.03 22.07 -4.94
C ASP A 292 -14.14 21.67 -6.12
N GLY A 293 -13.99 20.35 -6.37
CA GLY A 293 -13.14 19.82 -7.43
C GLY A 293 -11.65 19.69 -7.05
N SER A 294 -11.24 20.21 -5.88
CA SER A 294 -9.83 20.14 -5.45
C SER A 294 -9.42 18.76 -4.91
N LYS A 295 -10.38 17.90 -4.59
CA LYS A 295 -10.19 16.61 -3.92
C LYS A 295 -10.88 15.49 -4.68
N LEU A 296 -10.27 14.30 -4.63
CA LEU A 296 -10.79 13.09 -5.25
C LEU A 296 -11.61 12.28 -4.25
N PHE A 297 -12.87 12.00 -4.58
CA PHE A 297 -13.77 11.22 -3.75
C PHE A 297 -14.10 9.88 -4.40
N ILE A 298 -13.77 8.79 -3.71
CA ILE A 298 -14.04 7.41 -4.13
C ILE A 298 -14.94 6.77 -3.07
N ALA A 299 -16.12 6.31 -3.46
CA ALA A 299 -17.04 5.65 -2.53
C ALA A 299 -17.20 4.17 -2.86
N PHE A 300 -17.46 3.37 -1.83
CA PHE A 300 -17.86 1.97 -1.99
C PHE A 300 -19.37 1.82 -2.00
N SER A 301 -19.85 0.83 -2.77
CA SER A 301 -21.23 0.41 -2.79
C SER A 301 -21.32 -1.11 -2.72
N ALA A 302 -21.88 -1.61 -1.63
CA ALA A 302 -22.16 -3.03 -1.44
C ALA A 302 -23.63 -3.27 -1.74
N GLU A 303 -23.93 -4.02 -2.81
CA GLU A 303 -25.29 -4.20 -3.31
C GLU A 303 -25.66 -5.69 -3.39
N THR A 304 -26.92 -5.99 -3.16
CA THR A 304 -27.46 -7.35 -3.32
C THR A 304 -28.16 -7.57 -4.66
N GLN A 305 -28.70 -6.50 -5.25
CA GLN A 305 -29.43 -6.51 -6.54
C GLN A 305 -29.24 -5.18 -7.26
N ASN A 306 -29.38 -5.19 -8.60
CA ASN A 306 -29.31 -3.98 -9.45
C ASN A 306 -28.06 -3.13 -9.22
N VAL A 307 -26.90 -3.80 -9.08
CA VAL A 307 -25.63 -3.18 -8.65
C VAL A 307 -25.29 -1.96 -9.49
N LEU A 308 -25.46 -2.03 -10.81
CA LEU A 308 -25.12 -0.96 -11.75
C LEU A 308 -25.99 0.28 -11.60
N ASP A 309 -27.32 0.11 -11.57
CA ASP A 309 -28.27 1.24 -11.51
C ASP A 309 -28.16 1.93 -10.15
N ASN A 310 -28.02 1.15 -9.08
CA ASN A 310 -27.82 1.67 -7.73
C ASN A 310 -26.50 2.44 -7.61
N ALA A 311 -25.41 1.96 -8.21
CA ALA A 311 -24.12 2.61 -8.17
C ALA A 311 -24.11 3.91 -8.98
N LYS A 312 -24.71 3.95 -10.18
CA LYS A 312 -24.85 5.18 -10.98
C LYS A 312 -25.67 6.23 -10.24
N GLY A 313 -26.82 5.86 -9.69
CA GLY A 313 -27.64 6.76 -8.89
C GLY A 313 -26.93 7.30 -7.62
N LYS A 314 -26.02 6.51 -7.04
CA LYS A 314 -25.18 6.97 -5.92
C LYS A 314 -24.09 7.92 -6.37
N LEU A 315 -23.46 7.71 -7.54
CA LEU A 315 -22.43 8.58 -8.09
C LEU A 315 -22.96 10.03 -8.18
N GLU A 316 -24.09 10.22 -8.83
CA GLU A 316 -24.73 11.52 -9.01
C GLU A 316 -25.19 12.11 -7.67
N ARG A 317 -25.93 11.34 -6.87
CA ARG A 317 -26.52 11.84 -5.61
C ARG A 317 -25.46 12.22 -4.58
N LYS A 318 -24.35 11.49 -4.51
CA LYS A 318 -23.24 11.74 -3.58
C LYS A 318 -22.20 12.72 -4.12
N GLY A 319 -22.23 13.00 -5.43
CA GLY A 319 -21.28 13.89 -6.11
C GLY A 319 -19.85 13.42 -5.92
N VAL A 320 -19.58 12.12 -6.08
CA VAL A 320 -18.23 11.51 -6.00
C VAL A 320 -17.67 11.26 -7.38
N ASN A 321 -16.35 11.21 -7.51
CA ASN A 321 -15.69 10.99 -8.79
C ASN A 321 -15.82 9.53 -9.25
N TYR A 322 -15.73 8.60 -8.30
CA TYR A 322 -15.73 7.16 -8.58
C TYR A 322 -16.56 6.40 -7.55
N ILE A 323 -17.24 5.34 -8.02
CA ILE A 323 -17.83 4.33 -7.14
C ILE A 323 -17.21 2.97 -7.45
N VAL A 324 -16.72 2.31 -6.41
CA VAL A 324 -16.32 0.91 -6.46
C VAL A 324 -17.47 0.08 -5.91
N ALA A 325 -18.16 -0.63 -6.78
CA ALA A 325 -19.30 -1.47 -6.42
C ALA A 325 -18.88 -2.93 -6.32
N ASN A 326 -19.42 -3.65 -5.35
CA ASN A 326 -19.28 -5.09 -5.21
C ASN A 326 -20.63 -5.75 -4.92
N GLN A 327 -20.75 -7.01 -5.34
CA GLN A 327 -21.89 -7.85 -5.01
C GLN A 327 -21.64 -8.59 -3.70
N VAL A 328 -22.58 -8.52 -2.77
CA VAL A 328 -22.42 -9.11 -1.42
C VAL A 328 -23.28 -10.36 -1.17
N CYS A 329 -23.88 -10.94 -2.22
CA CYS A 329 -24.63 -12.18 -2.15
C CYS A 329 -24.33 -13.07 -3.37
N GLY A 330 -24.65 -14.38 -3.27
CA GLY A 330 -24.41 -15.38 -4.31
C GLY A 330 -23.08 -16.12 -4.15
N GLU A 331 -22.68 -16.84 -5.21
CA GLU A 331 -21.46 -17.67 -5.21
C GLU A 331 -20.16 -16.85 -5.06
N HIS A 332 -20.19 -15.57 -5.39
CA HIS A 332 -19.04 -14.63 -5.33
C HIS A 332 -19.19 -13.59 -4.20
N ASN A 333 -19.70 -14.01 -3.03
CA ASN A 333 -19.91 -13.13 -1.90
C ASN A 333 -18.59 -12.46 -1.46
N ALA A 334 -18.54 -11.13 -1.55
CA ALA A 334 -17.37 -10.33 -1.19
C ALA A 334 -17.14 -10.19 0.32
N MET A 335 -18.12 -10.53 1.18
CA MET A 335 -18.00 -10.39 2.63
C MET A 335 -17.33 -11.62 3.25
N GLY A 336 -16.25 -11.40 4.02
CA GLY A 336 -15.56 -12.42 4.80
C GLY A 336 -14.51 -13.26 4.05
N GLY A 337 -14.44 -13.20 2.71
CA GLY A 337 -13.42 -13.92 1.92
C GLY A 337 -12.21 -13.06 1.55
N SER A 338 -11.16 -13.71 1.00
CA SER A 338 -9.97 -13.04 0.43
C SER A 338 -10.19 -12.57 -1.01
N GLN A 339 -11.28 -13.02 -1.67
CA GLN A 339 -11.59 -12.75 -3.06
C GLN A 339 -12.85 -11.90 -3.20
N SER A 340 -12.98 -11.19 -4.33
CA SER A 340 -14.16 -10.40 -4.69
C SER A 340 -14.20 -10.10 -6.19
N GLU A 341 -15.39 -9.82 -6.73
CA GLU A 341 -15.58 -9.15 -8.01
C GLU A 341 -15.87 -7.68 -7.73
N LEU A 342 -15.29 -6.76 -8.51
CA LEU A 342 -15.49 -5.33 -8.37
C LEU A 342 -15.95 -4.72 -9.69
N MET A 343 -16.68 -3.60 -9.59
CA MET A 343 -17.03 -2.73 -10.73
C MET A 343 -16.62 -1.31 -10.40
N LEU A 344 -15.81 -0.71 -11.27
CA LEU A 344 -15.51 0.73 -11.21
C LEU A 344 -16.56 1.47 -12.04
N VAL A 345 -17.34 2.32 -11.39
CA VAL A 345 -18.37 3.15 -12.01
C VAL A 345 -17.88 4.60 -12.06
N THR A 346 -17.91 5.17 -13.24
CA THR A 346 -17.53 6.55 -13.55
C THR A 346 -18.68 7.28 -14.22
N ALA A 347 -18.55 8.57 -14.47
CA ALA A 347 -19.52 9.33 -15.26
C ALA A 347 -19.66 8.77 -16.70
N ASP A 348 -18.56 8.28 -17.29
CA ASP A 348 -18.50 7.84 -18.68
C ASP A 348 -18.86 6.36 -18.88
N GLY A 349 -18.90 5.57 -17.81
CA GLY A 349 -19.21 4.15 -17.96
C GLY A 349 -18.86 3.27 -16.75
N VAL A 350 -18.82 1.97 -17.01
CA VAL A 350 -18.55 0.94 -16.00
C VAL A 350 -17.51 -0.04 -16.51
N THR A 351 -16.51 -0.32 -15.69
CA THR A 351 -15.50 -1.34 -15.95
C THR A 351 -15.59 -2.44 -14.90
N THR A 352 -15.80 -3.68 -15.33
CA THR A 352 -15.85 -4.85 -14.44
C THR A 352 -14.45 -5.40 -14.23
N ILE A 353 -14.08 -5.64 -12.98
CA ILE A 353 -12.88 -6.31 -12.54
C ILE A 353 -13.29 -7.72 -12.09
N PRO A 354 -12.85 -8.77 -12.80
CA PRO A 354 -13.34 -10.12 -12.57
C PRO A 354 -12.97 -10.64 -11.18
N TYR A 355 -13.69 -11.67 -10.73
CA TYR A 355 -13.47 -12.32 -9.45
C TYR A 355 -11.99 -12.72 -9.27
N GLY A 356 -11.38 -12.29 -8.17
CA GLY A 356 -9.99 -12.51 -7.87
C GLY A 356 -9.61 -12.00 -6.48
N ASP A 357 -8.34 -12.08 -6.14
CA ASP A 357 -7.83 -11.63 -4.85
C ASP A 357 -8.08 -10.14 -4.64
N LYS A 358 -8.47 -9.77 -3.41
CA LYS A 358 -8.84 -8.40 -3.06
C LYS A 358 -7.73 -7.40 -3.31
N ILE A 359 -6.48 -7.78 -3.08
CA ILE A 359 -5.33 -6.92 -3.30
C ILE A 359 -5.10 -6.68 -4.80
N ASP A 360 -5.19 -7.74 -5.63
CA ASP A 360 -5.03 -7.65 -7.08
C ASP A 360 -6.17 -6.82 -7.70
N ASN A 361 -7.38 -6.95 -7.17
CA ASN A 361 -8.52 -6.21 -7.65
C ASN A 361 -8.48 -4.74 -7.20
N ALA A 362 -8.03 -4.44 -5.98
CA ALA A 362 -7.76 -3.07 -5.53
C ALA A 362 -6.69 -2.40 -6.40
N ASP A 363 -5.64 -3.13 -6.75
CA ASP A 363 -4.55 -2.66 -7.61
C ASP A 363 -5.07 -2.28 -9.01
N LYS A 364 -5.87 -3.16 -9.64
CA LYS A 364 -6.50 -2.89 -10.95
C LYS A 364 -7.46 -1.68 -10.92
N VAL A 365 -8.24 -1.52 -9.84
CA VAL A 365 -9.11 -0.34 -9.69
C VAL A 365 -8.28 0.93 -9.66
N LEU A 366 -7.18 0.96 -8.90
CA LEU A 366 -6.30 2.13 -8.83
C LEU A 366 -5.57 2.39 -10.14
N ASP A 367 -5.19 1.36 -10.91
CA ASP A 367 -4.61 1.53 -12.25
C ASP A 367 -5.61 2.17 -13.21
N LEU A 368 -6.88 1.78 -13.16
CA LEU A 368 -7.94 2.39 -13.96
C LEU A 368 -8.14 3.86 -13.60
N ILE A 369 -8.19 4.19 -12.30
CA ILE A 369 -8.35 5.58 -11.83
C ILE A 369 -7.12 6.40 -12.24
N ASP A 370 -5.90 5.87 -12.06
CA ASP A 370 -4.65 6.52 -12.47
C ASP A 370 -4.65 6.86 -13.96
N ALA A 371 -5.08 5.93 -14.80
CA ALA A 371 -5.18 6.12 -16.24
C ALA A 371 -6.24 7.17 -16.65
N LEU A 372 -7.37 7.25 -15.92
CA LEU A 372 -8.43 8.23 -16.18
C LEU A 372 -8.00 9.64 -15.77
N GLU A 373 -7.49 9.80 -14.56
CA GLU A 373 -7.03 11.12 -14.05
C GLU A 373 -5.83 11.65 -14.87
N SER A 374 -4.89 10.78 -15.26
CA SER A 374 -3.75 11.16 -16.12
C SER A 374 -4.16 11.65 -17.51
N LYS A 375 -5.34 11.28 -18.01
CA LYS A 375 -5.90 11.79 -19.27
C LYS A 375 -6.56 13.15 -19.07
N ASN A 376 -7.24 13.36 -17.95
CA ASN A 376 -7.89 14.62 -17.61
C ASN A 376 -6.88 15.74 -17.46
N ASP A 377 -5.76 15.50 -16.74
CA ASP A 377 -4.65 16.46 -16.60
C ASP A 377 -4.07 16.91 -17.96
N LYS A 378 -3.97 15.99 -18.94
CA LYS A 378 -3.44 16.29 -20.27
C LYS A 378 -4.43 17.09 -21.13
N SER A 379 -5.73 16.91 -20.95
CA SER A 379 -6.76 17.64 -21.70
C SER A 379 -6.89 19.09 -21.22
N GLU A 380 -6.71 19.35 -19.93
CA GLU A 380 -6.68 20.71 -19.38
C GLU A 380 -5.45 21.51 -19.80
N CYS A 381 -4.27 20.86 -19.91
CA CYS A 381 -3.04 21.52 -20.40
C CYS A 381 -3.06 21.86 -21.92
N GLN A 382 -3.91 21.22 -22.73
CA GLN A 382 -4.04 21.51 -24.17
C GLN A 382 -5.09 22.59 -24.49
N SER A 383 -5.89 22.98 -23.49
CA SER A 383 -6.96 24.01 -23.64
C SER A 383 -6.55 25.38 -23.07
N CYS A 384 -5.34 25.55 -22.58
CA CYS A 384 -4.67 26.82 -22.25
C CYS A 384 -3.60 27.16 -23.27
#